data_b649f0a3af63dabe7b3e267ebed18804
#
_entry.id   b649f0a3af63dabe7b3e267ebed18804
#
_cell.length_a   1.000
_cell.length_b   1.000
_cell.length_c   1.000
_cell.angle_alpha   90.00
_cell.angle_beta   90.00
_cell.angle_gamma   90.00
#
_symmetry.space_group_name_H-M   'P 1'
#
loop_
_entity.id
_entity.type
_entity.pdbx_description
1 polymer ?
#
loop_
_entity_poly.entity_id
_entity_poly.type
_entity_poly.pdbx_seq_one_letter_code
_entity_poly.pdbx_strand_id
1 'polypeptide(L)'
;DLAEFLNCCGARISGAGGGTITISGVEKLHGCEYSVMPDRIVAATFMSAAAATGGEIGLLGARAGDIRAVIPIFEQMGCQVFLYEDRIFIKAPKQLKAVRTVRTMPYPGFPTDAQAIVTAALAKAKGTSVVVENIFENRYRHVDELVRMGADIKTEGKVAVIEGVKELYGAKVRAPDLRGGAALAVAALSAEGETSLTNIKLMDRGYDCIENAFTLLGGNIKRVNY
;
A
#
# COMPACT_ATOMS: atom_id res chain seq x y z
N ASP A 1 7.39 -16.90 0.49
CA ASP A 1 6.43 -17.60 -0.38
C ASP A 1 7.15 -18.38 -1.50
N LEU A 2 8.10 -17.75 -2.23
CA LEU A 2 8.89 -18.44 -3.26
C LEU A 2 9.71 -19.61 -2.68
N ALA A 3 10.31 -19.43 -1.50
CA ALA A 3 11.06 -20.50 -0.84
C ALA A 3 10.15 -21.67 -0.42
N GLU A 4 8.97 -21.37 0.09
CA GLU A 4 7.96 -22.37 0.46
C GLU A 4 7.47 -23.14 -0.77
N PHE A 5 7.15 -22.43 -1.86
CA PHE A 5 6.78 -23.05 -3.14
C PHE A 5 7.87 -23.98 -3.66
N LEU A 6 9.12 -23.50 -3.71
CA LEU A 6 10.23 -24.33 -4.19
C LEU A 6 10.51 -25.53 -3.28
N ASN A 7 10.38 -25.38 -1.95
CA ASN A 7 10.47 -26.49 -1.03
C ASN A 7 9.35 -27.51 -1.21
N CYS A 8 8.13 -27.04 -1.52
CA CYS A 8 7.03 -27.92 -1.92
C CYS A 8 7.37 -28.70 -3.20
N CYS A 9 8.14 -28.12 -4.11
CA CYS A 9 8.67 -28.79 -5.30
C CYS A 9 9.89 -29.69 -5.02
N GLY A 10 10.32 -29.87 -3.76
CA GLY A 10 11.45 -30.73 -3.39
C GLY A 10 12.79 -30.01 -3.26
N ALA A 11 12.83 -28.66 -3.32
CA ALA A 11 14.04 -27.90 -2.99
C ALA A 11 14.36 -27.99 -1.50
N ARG A 12 15.57 -27.54 -1.12
CA ARG A 12 16.05 -27.48 0.27
C ARG A 12 16.50 -26.06 0.57
N ILE A 13 15.55 -25.17 0.87
CA ILE A 13 15.77 -23.76 1.15
C ILE A 13 15.36 -23.47 2.59
N SER A 14 16.24 -22.83 3.34
CA SER A 14 15.99 -22.40 4.73
C SER A 14 16.46 -20.96 4.95
N GLY A 15 15.98 -20.31 6.03
CA GLY A 15 16.34 -18.94 6.40
C GLY A 15 15.69 -17.85 5.57
N ALA A 16 14.74 -18.17 4.68
CA ALA A 16 13.97 -17.17 3.94
C ALA A 16 13.19 -16.26 4.91
N GLY A 17 13.24 -14.94 4.67
CA GLY A 17 12.69 -13.93 5.59
C GLY A 17 13.66 -13.48 6.68
N GLY A 18 14.84 -14.08 6.79
CA GLY A 18 15.93 -13.67 7.66
C GLY A 18 17.08 -12.98 6.91
N GLY A 19 18.20 -12.79 7.61
CA GLY A 19 19.40 -12.16 7.04
C GLY A 19 20.22 -13.07 6.11
N THR A 20 19.96 -14.38 6.12
CA THR A 20 20.69 -15.37 5.31
C THR A 20 19.75 -16.43 4.79
N ILE A 21 19.81 -16.68 3.49
CA ILE A 21 19.10 -17.78 2.83
C ILE A 21 20.11 -18.86 2.49
N THR A 22 19.87 -20.09 2.97
CA THR A 22 20.69 -21.26 2.67
C THR A 22 19.94 -22.15 1.68
N ILE A 23 20.61 -22.50 0.59
CA ILE A 23 20.06 -23.37 -0.45
C ILE A 23 21.00 -24.57 -0.60
N SER A 24 20.49 -25.76 -0.30
CA SER A 24 21.19 -27.02 -0.58
C SER A 24 20.69 -27.56 -1.93
N GLY A 25 21.62 -27.76 -2.88
CA GLY A 25 21.28 -28.28 -4.20
C GLY A 25 20.60 -29.64 -4.14
N VAL A 26 19.71 -29.89 -5.07
CA VAL A 26 19.02 -31.17 -5.29
C VAL A 26 19.17 -31.58 -6.75
N GLU A 27 19.11 -32.88 -7.03
CA GLU A 27 19.27 -33.39 -8.41
C GLU A 27 18.14 -32.93 -9.34
N LYS A 28 16.89 -32.90 -8.81
CA LYS A 28 15.71 -32.47 -9.59
C LYS A 28 14.64 -31.93 -8.66
N LEU A 29 13.78 -31.07 -9.22
CA LEU A 29 12.52 -30.66 -8.62
C LEU A 29 11.37 -31.47 -9.22
N HIS A 30 10.25 -31.53 -8.52
CA HIS A 30 9.00 -32.14 -8.96
C HIS A 30 7.85 -31.14 -8.92
N GLY A 31 6.71 -31.47 -9.52
CA GLY A 31 5.50 -30.65 -9.40
C GLY A 31 4.89 -30.75 -8.00
N CYS A 32 4.23 -29.68 -7.59
CA CYS A 32 3.44 -29.67 -6.35
C CYS A 32 2.15 -28.87 -6.56
N GLU A 33 1.20 -29.08 -5.66
CA GLU A 33 0.03 -28.22 -5.50
C GLU A 33 0.36 -27.17 -4.44
N TYR A 34 0.20 -25.90 -4.76
CA TYR A 34 0.62 -24.79 -3.90
C TYR A 34 -0.34 -23.62 -4.02
N SER A 35 -0.76 -23.07 -2.88
CA SER A 35 -1.55 -21.84 -2.82
C SER A 35 -0.63 -20.65 -2.55
N VAL A 36 -0.52 -19.75 -3.51
CA VAL A 36 0.27 -18.51 -3.37
C VAL A 36 -0.29 -17.65 -2.24
N MET A 37 0.60 -17.00 -1.49
CA MET A 37 0.21 -16.11 -0.39
C MET A 37 -0.64 -14.93 -0.88
N PRO A 38 -1.57 -14.40 -0.06
CA PRO A 38 -2.32 -13.20 -0.37
C PRO A 38 -1.41 -12.00 -0.58
N ASP A 39 -1.75 -11.11 -1.52
CA ASP A 39 -0.94 -9.90 -1.78
C ASP A 39 -1.08 -8.89 -0.62
N ARG A 40 -0.01 -8.79 0.17
CA ARG A 40 0.05 -7.87 1.32
C ARG A 40 0.00 -6.39 0.92
N ILE A 41 0.41 -6.06 -0.30
CA ILE A 41 0.39 -4.66 -0.78
C ILE A 41 -1.01 -4.27 -1.23
N VAL A 42 -1.76 -5.17 -1.82
CA VAL A 42 -3.19 -4.98 -2.07
C VAL A 42 -3.92 -4.77 -0.75
N ALA A 43 -3.64 -5.59 0.28
CA ALA A 43 -4.20 -5.39 1.62
C ALA A 43 -3.87 -3.99 2.17
N ALA A 44 -2.60 -3.54 2.11
CA ALA A 44 -2.19 -2.20 2.53
C ALA A 44 -2.91 -1.09 1.76
N THR A 45 -3.19 -1.30 0.47
CA THR A 45 -3.93 -0.34 -0.38
C THR A 45 -5.36 -0.14 0.12
N PHE A 46 -6.08 -1.23 0.37
CA PHE A 46 -7.45 -1.14 0.90
C PHE A 46 -7.49 -0.59 2.32
N MET A 47 -6.52 -0.94 3.17
CA MET A 47 -6.38 -0.32 4.51
C MET A 47 -6.14 1.19 4.40
N SER A 48 -5.30 1.64 3.46
CA SER A 48 -5.06 3.07 3.22
C SER A 48 -6.31 3.78 2.68
N ALA A 49 -7.08 3.13 1.82
CA ALA A 49 -8.35 3.67 1.33
C ALA A 49 -9.36 3.85 2.48
N ALA A 50 -9.53 2.84 3.33
CA ALA A 50 -10.38 2.96 4.51
C ALA A 50 -9.89 4.07 5.46
N ALA A 51 -8.58 4.17 5.70
CA ALA A 51 -8.01 5.22 6.52
C ALA A 51 -8.28 6.62 5.94
N ALA A 52 -8.00 6.84 4.65
CA ALA A 52 -8.14 8.14 3.99
C ALA A 52 -9.62 8.62 3.89
N THR A 53 -10.56 7.69 3.77
CA THR A 53 -12.00 7.99 3.64
C THR A 53 -12.75 8.00 4.97
N GLY A 54 -12.12 7.64 6.09
CA GLY A 54 -12.78 7.53 7.39
C GLY A 54 -13.69 6.30 7.49
N GLY A 55 -13.48 5.29 6.65
CA GLY A 55 -14.29 4.07 6.54
C GLY A 55 -13.87 2.94 7.46
N GLU A 56 -14.58 1.82 7.32
CA GLU A 56 -14.24 0.55 7.96
C GLU A 56 -14.40 -0.59 6.97
N ILE A 57 -13.45 -1.53 6.94
CA ILE A 57 -13.47 -2.68 6.05
C ILE A 57 -12.92 -3.94 6.72
N GLY A 58 -13.36 -5.10 6.23
CA GLY A 58 -12.78 -6.40 6.52
C GLY A 58 -12.05 -6.95 5.29
N LEU A 59 -10.79 -7.34 5.47
CA LEU A 59 -9.96 -7.98 4.44
C LEU A 59 -9.95 -9.48 4.69
N LEU A 60 -10.70 -10.24 3.91
CA LEU A 60 -10.75 -11.70 3.97
C LEU A 60 -9.53 -12.31 3.29
N GLY A 61 -9.00 -13.37 3.84
CA GLY A 61 -7.80 -14.04 3.35
C GLY A 61 -6.49 -13.28 3.64
N ALA A 62 -6.54 -12.09 4.25
CA ALA A 62 -5.36 -11.34 4.62
C ALA A 62 -4.74 -11.88 5.92
N ARG A 63 -3.44 -12.19 5.88
CA ARG A 63 -2.70 -12.71 7.04
C ARG A 63 -1.90 -11.60 7.70
N ALA A 64 -2.12 -11.38 9.02
CA ALA A 64 -1.43 -10.34 9.79
C ALA A 64 0.10 -10.49 9.76
N GLY A 65 0.60 -11.72 9.70
CA GLY A 65 2.03 -12.02 9.60
C GLY A 65 2.72 -11.39 8.38
N ASP A 66 2.00 -11.32 7.25
CA ASP A 66 2.54 -10.83 5.97
C ASP A 66 2.59 -9.30 5.89
N ILE A 67 1.76 -8.61 6.70
CA ILE A 67 1.62 -7.14 6.72
C ILE A 67 2.08 -6.52 8.05
N ARG A 68 2.77 -7.26 8.88
CA ARG A 68 3.17 -6.89 10.25
C ARG A 68 3.85 -5.52 10.34
N ALA A 69 4.68 -5.14 9.37
CA ALA A 69 5.39 -3.87 9.38
C ALA A 69 4.50 -2.67 9.02
N VAL A 70 3.32 -2.89 8.43
CA VAL A 70 2.40 -1.83 7.98
C VAL A 70 1.32 -1.54 9.01
N ILE A 71 0.84 -2.56 9.72
CA ILE A 71 -0.22 -2.44 10.75
C ILE A 71 0.08 -1.33 11.77
N PRO A 72 1.29 -1.25 12.39
CA PRO A 72 1.58 -0.22 13.39
C PRO A 72 1.49 1.22 12.86
N ILE A 73 1.65 1.41 11.55
CA ILE A 73 1.50 2.73 10.94
C ILE A 73 0.03 3.17 10.98
N PHE A 74 -0.89 2.28 10.65
CA PHE A 74 -2.32 2.58 10.74
C PHE A 74 -2.78 2.78 12.19
N GLU A 75 -2.24 2.00 13.13
CA GLU A 75 -2.53 2.18 14.57
C GLU A 75 -2.03 3.55 15.07
N GLN A 76 -0.84 3.99 14.65
CA GLN A 76 -0.31 5.32 14.95
C GLN A 76 -1.16 6.44 14.30
N MET A 77 -1.74 6.21 13.12
CA MET A 77 -2.72 7.12 12.52
C MET A 77 -4.02 7.20 13.32
N GLY A 78 -4.21 6.34 14.32
CA GLY A 78 -5.40 6.26 15.16
C GLY A 78 -6.46 5.27 14.67
N CYS A 79 -6.16 4.47 13.64
CA CYS A 79 -7.03 3.39 13.20
C CYS A 79 -7.09 2.28 14.26
N GLN A 80 -8.24 1.66 14.43
CA GLN A 80 -8.39 0.41 15.17
C GLN A 80 -8.18 -0.75 14.19
N VAL A 81 -7.24 -1.63 14.48
CA VAL A 81 -6.94 -2.80 13.66
C VAL A 81 -7.18 -4.05 14.49
N PHE A 82 -8.07 -4.93 14.02
CA PHE A 82 -8.39 -6.19 14.65
C PHE A 82 -7.85 -7.33 13.78
N LEU A 83 -7.06 -8.19 14.39
CA LEU A 83 -6.36 -9.27 13.73
C LEU A 83 -7.01 -10.61 14.07
N TYR A 84 -7.38 -11.34 13.04
CA TYR A 84 -7.90 -12.70 13.13
C TYR A 84 -6.98 -13.63 12.33
N GLU A 85 -7.19 -14.92 12.39
CA GLU A 85 -6.33 -15.90 11.72
C GLU A 85 -6.31 -15.73 10.19
N ASP A 86 -7.50 -15.51 9.60
CA ASP A 86 -7.72 -15.45 8.14
C ASP A 86 -8.20 -14.08 7.63
N ARG A 87 -8.25 -13.06 8.51
CA ARG A 87 -8.78 -11.75 8.15
C ARG A 87 -8.22 -10.62 9.00
N ILE A 88 -8.23 -9.43 8.43
CA ILE A 88 -7.89 -8.19 9.12
C ILE A 88 -9.08 -7.24 9.00
N PHE A 89 -9.51 -6.67 10.09
CA PHE A 89 -10.51 -5.62 10.11
C PHE A 89 -9.86 -4.30 10.51
N ILE A 90 -10.12 -3.24 9.76
CA ILE A 90 -9.65 -1.89 10.06
C ILE A 90 -10.83 -0.93 10.13
N LYS A 91 -10.79 -0.06 11.15
CA LYS A 91 -11.72 1.05 11.34
C LYS A 91 -10.95 2.35 11.50
N ALA A 92 -11.17 3.29 10.61
CA ALA A 92 -10.53 4.60 10.67
C ALA A 92 -11.18 5.51 11.73
N PRO A 93 -10.40 6.41 12.35
CA PRO A 93 -10.96 7.49 13.19
C PRO A 93 -11.57 8.58 12.30
N LYS A 94 -12.35 9.49 12.87
CA LYS A 94 -12.86 10.68 12.17
C LYS A 94 -11.75 11.59 11.63
N GLN A 95 -10.61 11.64 12.31
CA GLN A 95 -9.44 12.41 11.92
C GLN A 95 -8.20 11.57 12.13
N LEU A 96 -7.47 11.33 11.05
CA LEU A 96 -6.16 10.67 11.10
C LEU A 96 -5.14 11.55 11.84
N LYS A 97 -4.22 10.91 12.54
CA LYS A 97 -3.07 11.53 13.18
C LYS A 97 -1.82 11.32 12.34
N ALA A 98 -0.96 12.31 12.29
CA ALA A 98 0.34 12.19 11.65
C ALA A 98 1.19 11.10 12.31
N VAL A 99 1.99 10.42 11.52
CA VAL A 99 2.98 9.45 11.97
C VAL A 99 4.36 10.11 11.92
N ARG A 100 5.04 10.15 13.07
CA ARG A 100 6.29 10.91 13.19
C ARG A 100 7.32 10.55 12.13
N THR A 101 7.55 9.26 11.89
CA THR A 101 8.49 8.80 10.88
C THR A 101 8.15 7.40 10.39
N VAL A 102 8.05 7.24 9.07
CA VAL A 102 7.96 5.97 8.37
C VAL A 102 9.24 5.77 7.58
N ARG A 103 9.91 4.62 7.74
CA ARG A 103 11.15 4.29 7.01
C ARG A 103 10.97 3.01 6.23
N THR A 104 11.22 3.05 4.93
CA THR A 104 11.26 1.82 4.15
C THR A 104 12.52 1.03 4.49
N MET A 105 12.37 -0.27 4.62
CA MET A 105 13.45 -1.19 4.96
C MET A 105 13.25 -2.53 4.22
N PRO A 106 14.33 -3.29 3.97
CA PRO A 106 14.21 -4.67 3.52
C PRO A 106 13.31 -5.48 4.47
N TYR A 107 12.68 -6.53 3.92
CA TYR A 107 11.88 -7.44 4.72
C TYR A 107 12.67 -7.96 5.95
N PRO A 108 12.06 -8.00 7.14
CA PRO A 108 10.65 -7.80 7.48
C PRO A 108 10.26 -6.35 7.85
N GLY A 109 11.02 -5.34 7.44
CA GLY A 109 10.71 -3.95 7.67
C GLY A 109 9.57 -3.41 6.79
N PHE A 110 9.29 -2.10 6.92
CA PHE A 110 8.21 -1.46 6.17
C PHE A 110 8.52 -1.48 4.66
N PRO A 111 7.65 -2.09 3.84
CA PRO A 111 7.92 -2.30 2.42
C PRO A 111 7.82 -1.00 1.61
N THR A 112 8.78 -0.77 0.73
CA THR A 112 8.78 0.37 -0.21
C THR A 112 7.51 0.40 -1.09
N ASP A 113 6.91 -0.75 -1.38
CA ASP A 113 5.66 -0.82 -2.17
C ASP A 113 4.43 -0.26 -1.45
N ALA A 114 4.43 -0.22 -0.12
CA ALA A 114 3.37 0.43 0.66
C ALA A 114 3.63 1.94 0.86
N GLN A 115 4.82 2.43 0.55
CA GLN A 115 5.25 3.80 0.84
C GLN A 115 4.32 4.84 0.18
N ALA A 116 4.13 4.78 -1.13
CA ALA A 116 3.29 5.72 -1.86
C ALA A 116 1.83 5.70 -1.39
N ILE A 117 1.31 4.50 -1.14
CA ILE A 117 -0.08 4.26 -0.74
C ILE A 117 -0.35 4.84 0.65
N VAL A 118 0.56 4.61 1.60
CA VAL A 118 0.47 5.18 2.96
C VAL A 118 0.67 6.70 2.93
N THR A 119 1.53 7.22 2.05
CA THR A 119 1.71 8.67 1.85
C THR A 119 0.39 9.35 1.46
N ALA A 120 -0.42 8.73 0.60
CA ALA A 120 -1.74 9.27 0.24
C ALA A 120 -2.68 9.40 1.45
N ALA A 121 -2.70 8.43 2.35
CA ALA A 121 -3.48 8.52 3.59
C ALA A 121 -2.89 9.56 4.57
N LEU A 122 -1.56 9.64 4.69
CA LEU A 122 -0.88 10.63 5.53
C LEU A 122 -1.12 12.07 5.06
N ALA A 123 -1.39 12.30 3.78
CA ALA A 123 -1.71 13.63 3.25
C ALA A 123 -2.97 14.26 3.90
N LYS A 124 -3.86 13.44 4.50
CA LYS A 124 -5.03 13.89 5.29
C LYS A 124 -4.85 13.76 6.81
N ALA A 125 -3.70 13.33 7.29
CA ALA A 125 -3.45 13.11 8.70
C ALA A 125 -3.04 14.41 9.40
N LYS A 126 -3.74 14.82 10.45
CA LYS A 126 -3.47 16.05 11.20
C LYS A 126 -2.06 16.04 11.79
N GLY A 127 -1.23 17.01 11.39
CA GLY A 127 0.15 17.22 11.82
C GLY A 127 1.15 16.82 10.73
N THR A 128 2.42 16.78 11.08
CA THR A 128 3.54 16.55 10.17
C THR A 128 4.03 15.10 10.25
N SER A 129 4.10 14.44 9.11
CA SER A 129 4.70 13.11 8.95
C SER A 129 5.97 13.17 8.12
N VAL A 130 6.94 12.30 8.42
CA VAL A 130 8.16 12.17 7.64
C VAL A 130 8.24 10.76 7.08
N VAL A 131 8.44 10.66 5.78
CA VAL A 131 8.67 9.38 5.11
C VAL A 131 10.10 9.34 4.56
N VAL A 132 10.84 8.29 4.88
CA VAL A 132 12.23 8.11 4.42
C VAL A 132 12.30 6.86 3.56
N GLU A 133 12.64 7.04 2.30
CA GLU A 133 12.79 5.94 1.33
C GLU A 133 14.25 5.48 1.29
N ASN A 134 14.52 4.29 1.81
CA ASN A 134 15.89 3.75 1.88
C ASN A 134 16.18 2.69 0.82
N ILE A 135 15.17 2.23 0.08
CA ILE A 135 15.30 1.12 -0.87
C ILE A 135 15.59 1.64 -2.28
N PHE A 136 14.83 2.67 -2.73
CA PHE A 136 14.97 3.24 -4.06
C PHE A 136 15.35 4.71 -4.03
N GLU A 137 16.04 5.16 -5.07
CA GLU A 137 16.52 6.56 -5.16
C GLU A 137 15.45 7.53 -5.67
N ASN A 138 14.53 7.07 -6.51
CA ASN A 138 13.54 7.93 -7.16
C ASN A 138 12.11 7.34 -7.01
N ARG A 139 11.62 7.30 -5.77
CA ARG A 139 10.33 6.67 -5.43
C ARG A 139 9.21 7.69 -5.21
N TYR A 140 9.47 8.99 -5.24
CA TYR A 140 8.50 10.04 -4.94
C TYR A 140 7.78 10.63 -6.16
N ARG A 141 7.79 9.98 -7.31
CA ARG A 141 7.14 10.47 -8.55
C ARG A 141 5.63 10.72 -8.41
N HIS A 142 4.97 10.09 -7.46
CA HIS A 142 3.55 10.29 -7.17
C HIS A 142 3.29 11.57 -6.39
N VAL A 143 4.29 12.17 -5.78
CA VAL A 143 4.14 13.37 -4.93
C VAL A 143 3.68 14.57 -5.74
N ASP A 144 4.26 14.82 -6.92
CA ASP A 144 3.84 15.94 -7.77
C ASP A 144 2.35 15.85 -8.13
N GLU A 145 1.85 14.65 -8.35
CA GLU A 145 0.44 14.42 -8.65
C GLU A 145 -0.45 14.59 -7.40
N LEU A 146 0.00 14.17 -6.20
CA LEU A 146 -0.69 14.44 -4.94
C LEU A 146 -0.73 15.95 -4.63
N VAL A 147 0.35 16.68 -4.91
CA VAL A 147 0.39 18.13 -4.76
C VAL A 147 -0.61 18.82 -5.69
N ARG A 148 -0.82 18.32 -6.93
CA ARG A 148 -1.90 18.78 -7.82
C ARG A 148 -3.30 18.58 -7.23
N MET A 149 -3.47 17.57 -6.38
CA MET A 149 -4.69 17.31 -5.62
C MET A 149 -4.80 18.16 -4.34
N GLY A 150 -3.83 19.03 -4.08
CA GLY A 150 -3.83 19.94 -2.92
C GLY A 150 -3.08 19.40 -1.69
N ALA A 151 -2.33 18.30 -1.81
CA ALA A 151 -1.49 17.82 -0.71
C ALA A 151 -0.30 18.76 -0.47
N ASP A 152 0.06 18.98 0.79
CA ASP A 152 1.28 19.72 1.18
C ASP A 152 2.39 18.70 1.49
N ILE A 153 3.19 18.40 0.47
CA ILE A 153 4.29 17.44 0.54
C ILE A 153 5.54 18.07 -0.08
N LYS A 154 6.64 18.04 0.67
CA LYS A 154 7.96 18.48 0.19
C LYS A 154 8.90 17.29 0.19
N THR A 155 9.65 17.13 -0.88
CA THR A 155 10.63 16.05 -1.03
C THR A 155 12.03 16.60 -1.18
N GLU A 156 12.99 15.99 -0.47
CA GLU A 156 14.40 16.25 -0.62
C GLU A 156 15.18 14.94 -0.53
N GLY A 157 15.80 14.55 -1.64
CA GLY A 157 16.52 13.28 -1.75
C GLY A 157 15.62 12.08 -1.40
N LYS A 158 15.95 11.41 -0.31
CA LYS A 158 15.22 10.23 0.19
C LYS A 158 14.12 10.56 1.21
N VAL A 159 13.85 11.83 1.47
CA VAL A 159 12.92 12.27 2.50
C VAL A 159 11.72 12.97 1.88
N ALA A 160 10.53 12.62 2.34
CA ALA A 160 9.31 13.38 2.11
C ALA A 160 8.76 13.88 3.45
N VAL A 161 8.50 15.17 3.54
CA VAL A 161 7.80 15.81 4.66
C VAL A 161 6.38 16.10 4.22
N ILE A 162 5.41 15.55 4.94
CA ILE A 162 4.00 15.61 4.63
C ILE A 162 3.31 16.41 5.73
N GLU A 163 2.79 17.58 5.40
CA GLU A 163 1.90 18.32 6.27
C GLU A 163 0.45 17.96 5.92
N GLY A 164 -0.27 17.37 6.85
CA GLY A 164 -1.62 16.89 6.58
C GLY A 164 -2.59 18.03 6.31
N VAL A 165 -3.30 17.96 5.19
CA VAL A 165 -4.32 18.94 4.79
C VAL A 165 -5.72 18.49 5.21
N LYS A 166 -6.63 19.44 5.36
CA LYS A 166 -8.03 19.15 5.68
C LYS A 166 -8.72 18.43 4.54
N GLU A 167 -8.55 18.90 3.31
CA GLU A 167 -9.19 18.38 2.11
C GLU A 167 -8.17 18.21 0.98
N LEU A 168 -8.37 17.14 0.20
CA LEU A 168 -7.79 16.99 -1.14
C LEU A 168 -8.88 17.32 -2.17
N TYR A 169 -8.48 17.70 -3.36
CA TYR A 169 -9.40 18.13 -4.41
C TYR A 169 -9.22 17.29 -5.67
N GLY A 170 -10.33 17.12 -6.39
CA GLY A 170 -10.33 16.45 -7.67
C GLY A 170 -9.42 17.12 -8.68
N ALA A 171 -8.64 16.34 -9.41
CA ALA A 171 -7.68 16.84 -10.40
C ALA A 171 -7.48 15.86 -11.56
N LYS A 172 -6.89 16.34 -12.65
CA LYS A 172 -6.39 15.48 -13.71
C LYS A 172 -4.97 15.04 -13.34
N VAL A 173 -4.81 13.76 -13.03
CA VAL A 173 -3.54 13.16 -12.57
C VAL A 173 -3.16 11.97 -13.44
N ARG A 174 -1.88 11.61 -13.41
CA ARG A 174 -1.35 10.52 -14.20
C ARG A 174 -0.59 9.52 -13.32
N ALA A 175 -0.90 8.23 -13.44
CA ALA A 175 -0.16 7.19 -12.75
C ALA A 175 1.32 7.17 -13.22
N PRO A 176 2.29 7.45 -12.33
CA PRO A 176 3.71 7.44 -12.67
C PRO A 176 4.28 6.03 -12.72
N ASP A 177 3.73 5.15 -11.92
CA ASP A 177 4.04 3.72 -11.81
C ASP A 177 2.86 2.98 -11.15
N LEU A 178 3.01 1.67 -10.92
CA LEU A 178 2.01 0.80 -10.30
C LEU A 178 1.52 1.33 -8.94
N ARG A 179 2.45 1.60 -8.02
CA ARG A 179 2.13 1.97 -6.63
C ARG A 179 1.74 3.44 -6.48
N GLY A 180 2.36 4.31 -7.28
CA GLY A 180 1.95 5.71 -7.39
C GLY A 180 0.54 5.85 -7.93
N GLY A 181 0.17 5.07 -8.95
CA GLY A 181 -1.21 5.02 -9.45
C GLY A 181 -2.22 4.60 -8.38
N ALA A 182 -1.91 3.54 -7.62
CA ALA A 182 -2.75 3.10 -6.50
C ALA A 182 -2.87 4.18 -5.40
N ALA A 183 -1.78 4.87 -5.09
CA ALA A 183 -1.79 5.98 -4.14
C ALA A 183 -2.71 7.13 -4.60
N LEU A 184 -2.68 7.47 -5.90
CA LEU A 184 -3.56 8.48 -6.48
C LEU A 184 -5.03 8.05 -6.46
N ALA A 185 -5.32 6.76 -6.69
CA ALA A 185 -6.68 6.23 -6.55
C ALA A 185 -7.17 6.33 -5.10
N VAL A 186 -6.34 6.00 -4.11
CA VAL A 186 -6.65 6.15 -2.68
C VAL A 186 -6.91 7.62 -2.33
N ALA A 187 -6.06 8.55 -2.79
CA ALA A 187 -6.26 9.98 -2.58
C ALA A 187 -7.56 10.48 -3.21
N ALA A 188 -7.87 10.03 -4.44
CA ALA A 188 -9.08 10.40 -5.17
C ALA A 188 -10.37 9.99 -4.46
N LEU A 189 -10.40 8.80 -3.82
CA LEU A 189 -11.56 8.34 -3.04
C LEU A 189 -11.88 9.26 -1.85
N SER A 190 -10.91 10.05 -1.37
CA SER A 190 -11.07 10.96 -0.24
C SER A 190 -11.07 12.44 -0.63
N ALA A 191 -10.97 12.74 -1.93
CA ALA A 191 -10.92 14.10 -2.45
C ALA A 191 -12.31 14.67 -2.72
N GLU A 192 -12.45 15.99 -2.60
CA GLU A 192 -13.66 16.69 -3.03
C GLU A 192 -13.65 16.91 -4.55
N GLY A 193 -14.76 16.64 -5.22
CA GLY A 193 -14.90 16.79 -6.66
C GLY A 193 -14.48 15.54 -7.44
N GLU A 194 -14.20 15.70 -8.73
CA GLU A 194 -13.89 14.59 -9.65
C GLU A 194 -12.40 14.52 -9.96
N THR A 195 -11.82 13.34 -9.84
CA THR A 195 -10.43 13.05 -10.23
C THR A 195 -10.42 12.20 -11.49
N SER A 196 -9.68 12.64 -12.50
CA SER A 196 -9.41 11.84 -13.70
C SER A 196 -7.98 11.26 -13.62
N LEU A 197 -7.87 9.96 -13.43
CA LEU A 197 -6.60 9.24 -13.37
C LEU A 197 -6.29 8.55 -14.69
N THR A 198 -5.20 8.93 -15.33
CA THR A 198 -4.75 8.37 -16.61
C THR A 198 -3.56 7.43 -16.45
N ASN A 199 -3.14 6.75 -17.53
CA ASN A 199 -2.03 5.78 -17.54
C ASN A 199 -2.26 4.57 -16.62
N ILE A 200 -3.50 4.19 -16.41
CA ILE A 200 -3.95 3.15 -15.47
C ILE A 200 -3.44 1.74 -15.81
N LYS A 201 -3.02 1.50 -17.06
CA LYS A 201 -2.39 0.21 -17.47
C LYS A 201 -1.21 -0.18 -16.60
N LEU A 202 -0.53 0.79 -15.95
CA LEU A 202 0.54 0.51 -15.01
C LEU A 202 0.01 -0.12 -13.71
N MET A 203 -1.23 0.20 -13.31
CA MET A 203 -1.88 -0.33 -12.13
C MET A 203 -2.40 -1.76 -12.36
N ASP A 204 -2.87 -2.05 -13.58
CA ASP A 204 -3.42 -3.35 -13.97
C ASP A 204 -2.40 -4.50 -13.82
N ARG A 205 -1.12 -4.19 -13.69
CA ARG A 205 -0.05 -5.17 -13.44
C ARG A 205 -0.08 -5.78 -12.05
N GLY A 206 -0.75 -5.16 -11.09
CA GLY A 206 -0.79 -5.63 -9.70
C GLY A 206 -2.14 -5.45 -9.02
N TYR A 207 -3.13 -4.91 -9.73
CA TYR A 207 -4.50 -4.77 -9.24
C TYR A 207 -5.47 -5.24 -10.31
N ASP A 208 -6.18 -6.31 -10.02
CA ASP A 208 -7.24 -6.80 -10.89
C ASP A 208 -8.52 -5.97 -10.66
N CYS A 209 -8.90 -5.17 -11.67
CA CYS A 209 -10.12 -4.37 -11.66
C CYS A 209 -10.37 -3.63 -10.33
N ILE A 210 -9.37 -2.88 -9.85
CA ILE A 210 -9.42 -2.19 -8.55
C ILE A 210 -10.66 -1.28 -8.42
N GLU A 211 -11.12 -0.71 -9.53
CA GLU A 211 -12.34 0.11 -9.60
C GLU A 211 -13.59 -0.68 -9.19
N ASN A 212 -13.68 -1.96 -9.56
CA ASN A 212 -14.81 -2.81 -9.17
C ASN A 212 -14.80 -3.07 -7.66
N ALA A 213 -13.63 -3.37 -7.10
CA ALA A 213 -13.48 -3.60 -5.67
C ALA A 213 -13.82 -2.34 -4.85
N PHE A 214 -13.34 -1.17 -5.27
CA PHE A 214 -13.69 0.09 -4.61
C PHE A 214 -15.17 0.44 -4.75
N THR A 215 -15.80 0.16 -5.91
CA THR A 215 -17.24 0.38 -6.11
C THR A 215 -18.06 -0.51 -5.17
N LEU A 216 -17.70 -1.79 -5.01
CA LEU A 216 -18.36 -2.72 -4.07
C LEU A 216 -18.26 -2.26 -2.61
N LEU A 217 -17.20 -1.53 -2.27
CA LEU A 217 -16.99 -0.93 -0.94
C LEU A 217 -17.67 0.43 -0.78
N GLY A 218 -18.43 0.91 -1.78
CA GLY A 218 -19.17 2.18 -1.76
C GLY A 218 -18.41 3.37 -2.35
N GLY A 219 -17.25 3.15 -2.96
CA GLY A 219 -16.50 4.19 -3.68
C GLY A 219 -17.18 4.55 -5.00
N ASN A 220 -17.24 5.84 -5.31
CA ASN A 220 -17.73 6.33 -6.60
C ASN A 220 -16.57 6.40 -7.62
N ILE A 221 -16.29 5.30 -8.26
CA ILE A 221 -15.17 5.15 -9.21
C ILE A 221 -15.63 4.34 -10.42
N LYS A 222 -15.16 4.70 -11.60
CA LYS A 222 -15.45 3.96 -12.84
C LYS A 222 -14.26 4.00 -13.79
N ARG A 223 -14.08 2.93 -14.55
CA ARG A 223 -13.14 2.91 -15.68
C ARG A 223 -13.81 3.47 -16.91
N VAL A 224 -13.14 4.38 -17.60
CA VAL A 224 -13.60 4.96 -18.88
C VAL A 224 -12.59 4.53 -19.95
N ASN A 225 -13.07 3.87 -20.99
CA ASN A 225 -12.26 3.52 -22.16
C ASN A 225 -12.30 4.71 -23.13
N TYR A 226 -11.11 5.25 -23.43
CA TYR A 226 -10.92 6.25 -24.49
C TYR A 226 -10.27 5.59 -25.69
#